data_e0f1de90f18981ac8e7b685f3ee617a1
#
_entry.id   e0f1de90f18981ac8e7b685f3ee617a1
#
_cell.length_a   1.000
_cell.length_b   1.000
_cell.length_c   1.000
_cell.angle_alpha   90.00
_cell.angle_beta   90.00
_cell.angle_gamma   90.00
#
_symmetry.space_group_name_H-M   'P 1'
#
loop_
_entity.id
_entity.type
_entity.pdbx_description
1 polymer ?
#
loop_
_entity_poly.entity_id
_entity_poly.type
_entity_poly.pdbx_seq_one_letter_code
_entity_poly.pdbx_strand_id
1 'polypeptide(L)'
;MLSSGKFVIYTSRSSGRRKRLKTIGRAVVRVAERLGADIEVYQRKDVLSIFVYYKNGGEEKIPVYCDWGKNWSEEDVYHTIRSVIYTLSFHPDYTILQTIRKR
;
A
#
# COMPACT_ATOMS: atom_id res chain seq x y z
N MET A 1 -11.33 12.16 14.64
CA MET A 1 -9.91 11.84 14.50
C MET A 1 -9.57 11.73 13.03
N LEU A 2 -8.51 12.40 12.62
CA LEU A 2 -8.10 12.36 11.21
C LEU A 2 -7.29 11.10 10.93
N SER A 3 -7.72 10.36 9.92
CA SER A 3 -6.97 9.22 9.43
C SER A 3 -5.74 9.71 8.67
N SER A 4 -4.65 8.96 8.72
CA SER A 4 -3.46 9.24 7.92
C SER A 4 -3.63 8.75 6.47
N GLY A 5 -4.85 8.78 5.97
CA GLY A 5 -5.17 8.33 4.64
C GLY A 5 -5.51 6.86 4.60
N LYS A 6 -5.42 6.27 3.43
CA LYS A 6 -5.71 4.85 3.28
C LYS A 6 -4.89 4.23 2.16
N PHE A 7 -4.69 2.93 2.28
CA PHE A 7 -4.12 2.12 1.21
C PHE A 7 -5.25 1.44 0.47
N VAL A 8 -5.17 1.44 -0.85
CA VAL A 8 -6.16 0.79 -1.70
C VAL A 8 -5.46 -0.31 -2.47
N ILE A 9 -5.94 -1.52 -2.34
CA ILE A 9 -5.37 -2.69 -3.00
C ILE A 9 -6.33 -3.15 -4.08
N TYR A 10 -5.88 -3.18 -5.32
CA TYR A 10 -6.63 -3.79 -6.42
C TYR A 10 -6.03 -5.15 -6.73
N THR A 11 -6.87 -6.15 -6.77
CA THR A 11 -6.41 -7.51 -7.02
C THR A 11 -7.26 -8.17 -8.10
N SER A 12 -6.66 -9.14 -8.79
CA SER A 12 -7.34 -9.98 -9.76
C SER A 12 -8.23 -10.99 -9.05
N ARG A 13 -9.28 -11.47 -9.72
CA ARG A 13 -10.10 -12.56 -9.21
C ARG A 13 -9.44 -13.92 -9.40
N SER A 14 -8.30 -13.96 -10.05
CA SER A 14 -7.59 -15.21 -10.28
C SER A 14 -7.20 -15.90 -8.98
N SER A 15 -7.49 -17.19 -8.86
CA SER A 15 -7.12 -17.96 -7.68
C SER A 15 -5.61 -18.05 -7.51
N GLY A 16 -4.85 -17.94 -8.60
CA GLY A 16 -3.39 -17.95 -8.54
C GLY A 16 -2.78 -16.75 -7.80
N ARG A 17 -3.57 -15.70 -7.57
CA ARG A 17 -3.10 -14.51 -6.85
C ARG A 17 -3.40 -14.52 -5.37
N ARG A 18 -4.08 -15.55 -4.88
CA ARG A 18 -4.52 -15.59 -3.49
C ARG A 18 -3.36 -15.56 -2.50
N LYS A 19 -2.32 -16.34 -2.78
CA LYS A 19 -1.14 -16.40 -1.92
C LYS A 19 -0.38 -15.08 -1.93
N ARG A 20 -0.22 -14.49 -3.11
CA ARG A 20 0.44 -13.19 -3.24
C ARG A 20 -0.35 -12.10 -2.54
N LEU A 21 -1.66 -12.15 -2.64
CA LEU A 21 -2.51 -11.16 -1.95
C LEU A 21 -2.31 -11.23 -0.44
N LYS A 22 -2.19 -12.42 0.14
CA LYS A 22 -1.91 -12.57 1.57
C LYS A 22 -0.58 -11.92 1.94
N THR A 23 0.47 -12.21 1.18
CA THR A 23 1.81 -11.68 1.45
C THR A 23 1.81 -10.15 1.37
N ILE A 24 1.25 -9.61 0.29
CA ILE A 24 1.19 -8.17 0.07
C ILE A 24 0.30 -7.51 1.11
N GLY A 25 -0.84 -8.13 1.41
CA GLY A 25 -1.77 -7.62 2.41
C GLY A 25 -1.13 -7.48 3.79
N ARG A 26 -0.33 -8.46 4.20
CA ARG A 26 0.38 -8.40 5.48
C ARG A 26 1.38 -7.25 5.51
N ALA A 27 2.09 -7.04 4.41
CA ALA A 27 3.04 -5.95 4.31
C ALA A 27 2.33 -4.59 4.40
N VAL A 28 1.21 -4.45 3.69
CA VAL A 28 0.41 -3.22 3.72
C VAL A 28 -0.12 -2.95 5.12
N VAL A 29 -0.60 -3.99 5.81
CA VAL A 29 -1.10 -3.86 7.19
C VAL A 29 -0.01 -3.30 8.09
N ARG A 30 1.22 -3.80 7.96
CA ARG A 30 2.34 -3.34 8.78
C ARG A 30 2.62 -1.85 8.57
N VAL A 31 2.60 -1.39 7.34
CA VAL A 31 2.80 0.04 7.05
C VAL A 31 1.61 0.86 7.55
N ALA A 32 0.40 0.39 7.27
CA ALA A 32 -0.82 1.09 7.68
C ALA A 32 -0.91 1.26 9.19
N GLU A 33 -0.50 0.24 9.94
CA GLU A 33 -0.50 0.32 11.41
C GLU A 33 0.44 1.39 11.92
N ARG A 34 1.59 1.55 11.29
CA ARG A 34 2.54 2.59 11.67
C ARG A 34 2.00 4.00 11.41
N LEU A 35 1.10 4.13 10.45
CA LEU A 35 0.55 5.43 10.05
C LEU A 35 -0.83 5.71 10.65
N GLY A 36 -1.50 4.69 11.16
CA GLY A 36 -2.90 4.81 11.51
C GLY A 36 -3.78 4.94 10.28
N ALA A 37 -3.36 4.36 9.16
CA ALA A 37 -4.11 4.42 7.90
C ALA A 37 -5.07 3.25 7.77
N ASP A 38 -6.12 3.44 6.98
CA ASP A 38 -7.09 2.40 6.66
C ASP A 38 -6.63 1.60 5.44
N ILE A 39 -7.26 0.46 5.21
CA ILE A 39 -6.99 -0.40 4.07
C ILE A 39 -8.30 -0.79 3.41
N GLU A 40 -8.36 -0.67 2.08
CA GLU A 40 -9.48 -1.14 1.28
C GLU A 40 -8.95 -2.09 0.22
N VAL A 41 -9.69 -3.17 -0.03
CA VAL A 41 -9.30 -4.16 -1.04
C VAL A 41 -10.45 -4.31 -2.04
N TYR A 42 -10.12 -4.21 -3.31
CA TYR A 42 -11.10 -4.35 -4.39
C TYR A 42 -10.66 -5.44 -5.37
N GLN A 43 -11.58 -6.31 -5.73
CA GLN A 43 -11.36 -7.28 -6.79
C GLN A 43 -11.86 -6.69 -8.11
N ARG A 44 -11.04 -6.76 -9.15
CA ARG A 44 -11.38 -6.21 -10.45
C ARG A 44 -11.06 -7.22 -11.55
N LYS A 45 -11.95 -7.30 -12.53
CA LYS A 45 -11.78 -8.21 -13.65
C LYS A 45 -10.70 -7.73 -14.64
N ASP A 46 -10.51 -6.42 -14.70
CA ASP A 46 -9.59 -5.79 -15.64
C ASP A 46 -8.15 -5.70 -15.13
N VAL A 47 -7.91 -6.21 -13.93
CA VAL A 47 -6.59 -6.14 -13.30
C VAL A 47 -5.90 -7.50 -13.43
N LEU A 48 -4.69 -7.49 -13.97
CA LEU A 48 -3.91 -8.71 -14.19
C LEU A 48 -2.93 -9.00 -13.07
N SER A 49 -2.74 -8.06 -12.16
CA SER A 49 -1.80 -8.23 -11.07
C SER A 49 -2.37 -7.57 -9.81
N ILE A 50 -1.53 -7.41 -8.79
CA ILE A 50 -1.92 -6.76 -7.55
C ILE A 50 -1.26 -5.39 -7.50
N PHE A 51 -2.08 -4.34 -7.33
CA PHE A 51 -1.61 -2.97 -7.27
C PHE A 51 -1.97 -2.38 -5.92
N VAL A 52 -1.04 -1.64 -5.32
CA VAL A 52 -1.27 -0.96 -4.06
C VAL A 52 -1.09 0.54 -4.29
N TYR A 53 -2.09 1.31 -3.88
CA TYR A 53 -2.07 2.77 -3.97
C TYR A 53 -2.22 3.36 -2.57
N TYR A 54 -1.68 4.55 -2.41
CA TYR A 54 -1.93 5.35 -1.21
C TYR A 54 -2.78 6.56 -1.59
N LYS A 55 -3.77 6.87 -0.74
CA LYS A 55 -4.69 7.97 -0.96
C LYS A 55 -4.82 8.76 0.34
N ASN A 56 -4.64 10.09 0.26
CA ASN A 56 -4.66 10.95 1.43
C ASN A 56 -5.83 11.93 1.35
N GLY A 57 -7.05 11.41 1.46
CA GLY A 57 -8.25 12.23 1.55
C GLY A 57 -8.73 12.88 0.26
N GLY A 58 -7.86 13.01 -0.72
CA GLY A 58 -8.22 13.54 -2.03
C GLY A 58 -8.61 12.43 -2.98
N GLU A 59 -8.80 12.76 -4.25
CA GLU A 59 -9.12 11.78 -5.27
C GLU A 59 -7.88 11.13 -5.86
N GLU A 60 -6.76 11.80 -5.74
CA GLU A 60 -5.51 11.32 -6.31
C GLU A 60 -4.99 10.11 -5.55
N LYS A 61 -4.64 9.07 -6.30
CA LYS A 61 -4.04 7.86 -5.78
C LYS A 61 -2.58 7.79 -6.22
N ILE A 62 -1.71 7.48 -5.28
CA ILE A 62 -0.28 7.37 -5.56
C ILE A 62 0.10 5.90 -5.58
N PRO A 63 0.63 5.38 -6.70
CA PRO A 63 1.06 3.98 -6.74
C PRO A 63 2.28 3.78 -5.83
N VAL A 64 2.18 2.82 -4.93
CA VAL A 64 3.27 2.52 -3.99
C VAL A 64 3.84 1.14 -4.20
N TYR A 65 3.13 0.24 -4.87
CA TYR A 65 3.63 -1.10 -5.15
C TYR A 65 2.81 -1.76 -6.26
N CYS A 66 3.50 -2.53 -7.08
CA CYS A 66 2.87 -3.35 -8.11
C CYS A 66 3.54 -4.72 -8.12
N ASP A 67 2.74 -5.78 -7.95
CA ASP A 67 3.26 -7.15 -7.90
C ASP A 67 3.30 -7.76 -9.30
N TRP A 68 4.12 -7.19 -10.13
CA TRP A 68 4.20 -7.56 -11.54
C TRP A 68 5.15 -8.75 -11.74
N GLY A 69 4.64 -9.95 -11.51
CA GLY A 69 5.41 -11.18 -11.74
C GLY A 69 6.58 -11.41 -10.80
N LYS A 70 6.68 -10.63 -9.75
CA LYS A 70 7.75 -10.77 -8.76
C LYS A 70 7.30 -11.71 -7.65
N ASN A 71 8.26 -12.40 -7.07
CA ASN A 71 7.98 -13.33 -5.97
C ASN A 71 8.64 -12.83 -4.68
N TRP A 72 8.45 -11.54 -4.39
CA TRP A 72 9.03 -10.92 -3.22
C TRP A 72 8.37 -11.38 -1.93
N SER A 73 9.17 -11.49 -0.89
CA SER A 73 8.68 -11.84 0.45
C SER A 73 7.90 -10.68 1.06
N GLU A 74 7.20 -10.97 2.16
CA GLU A 74 6.50 -9.94 2.92
C GLU A 74 7.46 -8.82 3.34
N GLU A 75 8.67 -9.16 3.78
CA GLU A 75 9.67 -8.17 4.18
C GLU A 75 10.07 -7.26 3.02
N ASP A 76 10.29 -7.84 1.84
CA ASP A 76 10.66 -7.07 0.67
C ASP A 76 9.56 -6.10 0.27
N VAL A 77 8.32 -6.56 0.27
CA VAL A 77 7.17 -5.72 -0.05
C VAL A 77 7.00 -4.62 0.99
N TYR A 78 7.13 -4.98 2.27
CA TYR A 78 7.03 -4.02 3.36
C TYR A 78 8.06 -2.90 3.21
N HIS A 79 9.32 -3.26 2.99
CA HIS A 79 10.39 -2.26 2.85
C HIS A 79 10.20 -1.38 1.62
N THR A 80 9.70 -1.96 0.53
CA THR A 80 9.43 -1.19 -0.69
C THR A 80 8.35 -0.15 -0.45
N ILE A 81 7.22 -0.56 0.13
CA ILE A 81 6.11 0.36 0.40
C ILE A 81 6.55 1.42 1.41
N ARG A 82 7.23 0.99 2.47
CA ARG A 82 7.71 1.91 3.49
C ARG A 82 8.64 2.97 2.91
N SER A 83 9.51 2.56 1.97
CA SER A 83 10.44 3.49 1.32
C SER A 83 9.72 4.55 0.50
N VAL A 84 8.68 4.15 -0.22
CA VAL A 84 7.87 5.10 -1.00
C VAL A 84 7.18 6.10 -0.06
N ILE A 85 6.56 5.59 1.00
CA ILE A 85 5.88 6.45 1.98
C ILE A 85 6.88 7.38 2.68
N TYR A 86 8.06 6.87 3.02
CA TYR A 86 9.11 7.67 3.63
C TYR A 86 9.48 8.84 2.71
N THR A 87 9.67 8.57 1.43
CA THR A 87 9.98 9.62 0.45
C THR A 87 8.86 10.64 0.35
N LEU A 88 7.61 10.17 0.29
CA LEU A 88 6.45 11.05 0.25
C LEU A 88 6.33 11.93 1.48
N SER A 89 6.78 11.44 2.64
CA SER A 89 6.64 12.18 3.90
C SER A 89 7.40 13.50 3.90
N PHE A 90 8.33 13.69 2.97
CA PHE A 90 9.06 14.94 2.84
C PHE A 90 8.38 15.93 1.91
N HIS A 91 7.33 15.50 1.21
CA HIS A 91 6.59 16.39 0.32
C HIS A 91 5.63 17.26 1.15
N PRO A 92 5.53 18.57 0.85
CA PRO A 92 4.68 19.48 1.63
C PRO A 92 3.20 19.05 1.71
N ASP A 93 2.70 18.39 0.66
CA ASP A 93 1.30 17.96 0.61
C ASP A 93 1.04 16.70 1.42
N TYR A 94 2.08 16.05 1.93
CA TYR A 94 1.97 14.77 2.63
C TYR A 94 2.61 14.81 4.01
N THR A 95 2.55 15.95 4.69
CA THR A 95 3.12 16.10 6.03
C THR A 95 2.51 15.15 7.04
N ILE A 96 1.28 14.69 6.80
CA ILE A 96 0.62 13.72 7.66
C ILE A 96 1.39 12.40 7.73
N LEU A 97 2.23 12.12 6.73
CA LEU A 97 3.03 10.89 6.69
C LEU A 97 4.31 10.98 7.50
N GLN A 98 4.60 12.11 8.14
CA GLN A 98 5.84 12.29 8.88
C GLN A 98 6.03 11.26 9.98
N THR A 99 4.96 10.67 10.49
CA THR A 99 5.04 9.65 11.52
C THR A 99 5.82 8.41 11.07
N ILE A 100 5.90 8.15 9.76
CA ILE A 100 6.65 7.01 9.24
C ILE A 100 8.15 7.15 9.51
N ARG A 101 8.63 8.38 9.70
CA ARG A 101 10.04 8.67 9.96
C ARG A 101 10.42 8.47 11.43
N LYS A 102 9.42 8.38 12.30
CA LYS A 102 9.63 8.14 13.73
C LYS A 102 9.73 6.64 14.00
N ARG A 103 10.46 6.27 14.99
CA ARG A 103 10.61 4.89 15.41
C ARG A 103 9.72 4.54 16.57
#